data_76c55bd47d9f452ced3163ea733da89f
#
_entry.id   76c55bd47d9f452ced3163ea733da89f
#
_cell.length_a   1.000
_cell.length_b   1.000
_cell.length_c   1.000
_cell.angle_alpha   90.00
_cell.angle_beta   90.00
_cell.angle_gamma   90.00
#
_symmetry.space_group_name_H-M   'P 1'
#
loop_
_entity.id
_entity.type
_entity.pdbx_description
1 polymer ?
#
loop_
_entity_poly.entity_id
_entity_poly.type
_entity_poly.pdbx_seq_one_letter_code
_entity_poly.pdbx_strand_id
1 'polypeptide(L)'
;MRGEIHEGTGLQYVTMVPDEYTSDSSYPLVIMLHGFGANMQDLAGLAPVINDTDYVYACPNAPIPFELGPGQTGFGWMTPRGGGTPDETANSVKLVGDFFDSIFEEFNVAPGNALLLGFSQGGGMTYRCGLSRADKFAGLVALSATLPEQEELAAGLPKERTQPIFIAQGRHDQMVSEDTAHSAKVFLESNGYSPDFHLYDMGHEISNEVLRDLIPWVAKVLPPNA
;
A
#
# COMPACT_ATOMS: atom_id res chain seq x y z
N MET A 1 -1.20 7.54 19.65
CA MET A 1 -2.09 7.63 18.47
C MET A 1 -3.49 7.14 18.80
N ARG A 2 -4.50 7.68 18.13
CA ARG A 2 -5.91 7.27 18.25
C ARG A 2 -6.36 6.55 16.96
N GLY A 3 -7.02 5.42 17.12
CA GLY A 3 -7.57 4.67 16.00
C GLY A 3 -9.11 4.79 15.96
N GLU A 4 -9.68 4.99 14.76
CA GLU A 4 -11.13 5.04 14.55
C GLU A 4 -11.52 4.21 13.33
N ILE A 5 -12.62 3.45 13.45
CA ILE A 5 -13.16 2.63 12.36
C ILE A 5 -14.28 3.41 11.69
N HIS A 6 -14.26 3.44 10.36
CA HIS A 6 -15.20 4.17 9.52
C HIS A 6 -15.91 3.23 8.55
N GLU A 7 -17.19 3.48 8.34
CA GLU A 7 -17.98 2.89 7.26
C GLU A 7 -17.89 3.84 6.05
N GLY A 8 -16.97 3.57 5.15
CA GLY A 8 -16.81 4.38 3.93
C GLY A 8 -17.87 4.07 2.87
N THR A 9 -17.90 4.88 1.83
CA THR A 9 -18.86 4.75 0.70
C THR A 9 -18.64 3.52 -0.19
N GLY A 10 -17.66 2.68 0.11
CA GLY A 10 -17.37 1.46 -0.66
C GLY A 10 -16.46 0.49 0.08
N LEU A 11 -15.60 1.00 0.96
CA LEU A 11 -14.71 0.20 1.79
C LEU A 11 -14.81 0.66 3.24
N GLN A 12 -14.91 -0.30 4.16
CA GLN A 12 -14.68 -0.05 5.58
C GLN A 12 -13.18 0.21 5.78
N TYR A 13 -12.81 1.11 6.67
CA TYR A 13 -11.40 1.42 6.92
C TYR A 13 -11.16 1.84 8.36
N VAL A 14 -9.91 1.76 8.79
CA VAL A 14 -9.44 2.34 10.04
C VAL A 14 -8.49 3.48 9.76
N THR A 15 -8.66 4.59 10.48
CA THR A 15 -7.68 5.67 10.53
C THR A 15 -6.87 5.61 11.81
N MET A 16 -5.60 6.00 11.73
CA MET A 16 -4.74 6.22 12.88
C MET A 16 -4.22 7.65 12.82
N VAL A 17 -4.55 8.46 13.82
CA VAL A 17 -4.13 9.86 13.90
C VAL A 17 -3.29 10.12 15.13
N PRO A 18 -2.35 11.08 15.11
CA PRO A 18 -1.61 11.50 16.31
C PRO A 18 -2.53 11.91 17.46
N ASP A 19 -2.05 11.80 18.71
CA ASP A 19 -2.86 12.21 19.86
C ASP A 19 -3.17 13.72 19.83
N GLU A 20 -2.24 14.52 19.30
CA GLU A 20 -2.35 15.97 19.12
C GLU A 20 -3.00 16.38 17.78
N TYR A 21 -3.56 15.42 17.02
CA TYR A 21 -4.20 15.69 15.73
C TYR A 21 -5.31 16.72 15.85
N THR A 22 -5.29 17.70 14.94
CA THR A 22 -6.36 18.68 14.74
C THR A 22 -6.76 18.73 13.26
N SER A 23 -8.05 18.89 12.98
CA SER A 23 -8.56 18.96 11.62
C SER A 23 -8.12 20.23 10.85
N ASP A 24 -7.66 21.25 11.56
CA ASP A 24 -7.19 22.51 10.98
C ASP A 24 -5.74 22.46 10.50
N SER A 25 -5.01 21.39 10.88
CA SER A 25 -3.63 21.16 10.48
C SER A 25 -3.58 20.15 9.32
N SER A 26 -2.68 20.39 8.37
CA SER A 26 -2.42 19.44 7.29
C SER A 26 -1.38 18.42 7.77
N TYR A 27 -1.67 17.14 7.56
CA TYR A 27 -0.77 16.04 7.84
C TYR A 27 -0.47 15.27 6.56
N PRO A 28 0.76 14.79 6.34
CA PRO A 28 1.02 13.80 5.31
C PRO A 28 0.24 12.51 5.58
N LEU A 29 -0.29 11.88 4.54
CA LEU A 29 -1.12 10.69 4.62
C LEU A 29 -0.35 9.44 4.18
N VAL A 30 -0.42 8.37 4.98
CA VAL A 30 0.07 7.05 4.58
C VAL A 30 -1.11 6.10 4.44
N ILE A 31 -1.37 5.65 3.21
CA ILE A 31 -2.39 4.62 2.95
C ILE A 31 -1.72 3.26 2.96
N MET A 32 -2.30 2.29 3.70
CA MET A 32 -1.73 0.96 3.86
C MET A 32 -2.71 -0.13 3.45
N LEU A 33 -2.34 -0.93 2.42
CA LEU A 33 -3.16 -1.99 1.85
C LEU A 33 -2.68 -3.36 2.35
N HIS A 34 -3.51 -4.05 3.10
CA HIS A 34 -3.18 -5.34 3.73
C HIS A 34 -3.06 -6.50 2.74
N GLY A 35 -2.44 -7.61 3.17
CA GLY A 35 -2.33 -8.86 2.41
C GLY A 35 -3.64 -9.67 2.38
N PHE A 36 -3.69 -10.70 1.51
CA PHE A 36 -4.82 -11.62 1.44
C PHE A 36 -5.07 -12.32 2.78
N GLY A 37 -6.33 -12.40 3.18
CA GLY A 37 -6.75 -13.04 4.42
C GLY A 37 -6.62 -12.19 5.68
N ALA A 38 -6.01 -11.01 5.58
CA ALA A 38 -5.93 -10.04 6.67
C ALA A 38 -7.14 -9.08 6.65
N ASN A 39 -7.03 -7.95 7.34
CA ASN A 39 -8.04 -6.91 7.42
C ASN A 39 -7.41 -5.54 7.66
N MET A 40 -8.21 -4.48 7.72
CA MET A 40 -7.79 -3.10 7.91
C MET A 40 -6.93 -2.86 9.16
N GLN A 41 -7.00 -3.70 10.19
CA GLN A 41 -6.25 -3.52 11.44
C GLN A 41 -4.83 -4.10 11.34
N ASP A 42 -4.55 -4.96 10.38
CA ASP A 42 -3.29 -5.68 10.24
C ASP A 42 -2.10 -4.70 10.11
N LEU A 43 -2.11 -3.85 9.10
CA LEU A 43 -1.05 -2.86 8.91
C LEU A 43 -1.20 -1.60 9.78
N ALA A 44 -2.38 -1.34 10.33
CA ALA A 44 -2.59 -0.19 11.23
C ALA A 44 -1.67 -0.26 12.46
N GLY A 45 -1.28 -1.46 12.89
CA GLY A 45 -0.29 -1.67 13.94
C GLY A 45 1.12 -1.13 13.62
N LEU A 46 1.42 -0.87 12.35
CA LEU A 46 2.71 -0.26 11.94
C LEU A 46 2.71 1.27 12.07
N ALA A 47 1.56 1.91 12.13
CA ALA A 47 1.46 3.36 12.21
C ALA A 47 2.32 3.96 13.33
N PRO A 48 2.20 3.53 14.61
CA PRO A 48 3.03 4.09 15.68
C PRO A 48 4.52 3.71 15.58
N VAL A 49 4.87 2.69 14.78
CA VAL A 49 6.25 2.29 14.58
C VAL A 49 6.92 3.14 13.49
N ILE A 50 6.15 3.52 12.46
CA ILE A 50 6.64 4.38 11.39
C ILE A 50 6.81 5.82 11.90
N ASN A 51 5.72 6.42 12.42
CA ASN A 51 5.75 7.73 13.05
C ASN A 51 4.42 7.97 13.77
N ASP A 52 4.44 8.27 15.07
CA ASP A 52 3.26 8.42 15.91
C ASP A 52 2.79 9.88 16.12
N THR A 53 3.51 10.85 15.55
CA THR A 53 3.28 12.29 15.78
C THR A 53 2.92 13.09 14.53
N ASP A 54 3.48 12.75 13.37
CA ASP A 54 3.50 13.66 12.23
C ASP A 54 2.69 13.17 11.03
N TYR A 55 2.21 11.92 11.03
CA TYR A 55 1.45 11.33 9.94
C TYR A 55 0.05 10.91 10.35
N VAL A 56 -0.86 10.98 9.39
CA VAL A 56 -2.17 10.31 9.44
C VAL A 56 -2.08 9.03 8.60
N TYR A 57 -2.70 7.95 9.06
CA TYR A 57 -2.74 6.69 8.36
C TYR A 57 -4.18 6.28 8.06
N ALA A 58 -4.39 5.67 6.89
CA ALA A 58 -5.67 5.12 6.50
C ALA A 58 -5.49 3.71 5.94
N CYS A 59 -6.16 2.74 6.54
CA CYS A 59 -6.03 1.32 6.20
C CYS A 59 -7.41 0.77 5.82
N PRO A 60 -7.75 0.65 4.53
CA PRO A 60 -9.02 0.09 4.11
C PRO A 60 -9.03 -1.44 4.19
N ASN A 61 -10.22 -2.02 4.46
CA ASN A 61 -10.49 -3.42 4.19
C ASN A 61 -10.58 -3.65 2.68
N ALA A 62 -10.04 -4.77 2.23
CA ALA A 62 -10.32 -5.25 0.89
C ALA A 62 -11.81 -5.64 0.74
N PRO A 63 -12.40 -5.54 -0.48
CA PRO A 63 -13.84 -5.69 -0.67
C PRO A 63 -14.36 -7.13 -0.61
N ILE A 64 -13.48 -8.14 -0.72
CA ILE A 64 -13.91 -9.53 -0.86
C ILE A 64 -13.66 -10.27 0.45
N PRO A 65 -14.74 -10.68 1.18
CA PRO A 65 -14.57 -11.47 2.40
C PRO A 65 -14.28 -12.94 2.06
N PHE A 66 -13.42 -13.57 2.85
CA PHE A 66 -13.09 -14.98 2.80
C PHE A 66 -13.25 -15.61 4.17
N GLU A 67 -13.89 -16.78 4.23
CA GLU A 67 -13.94 -17.59 5.44
C GLU A 67 -12.62 -18.37 5.59
N LEU A 68 -11.83 -18.04 6.61
CA LEU A 68 -10.53 -18.66 6.90
C LEU A 68 -10.63 -19.82 7.90
N GLY A 69 -11.80 -19.99 8.51
CA GLY A 69 -12.14 -21.00 9.50
C GLY A 69 -13.39 -20.61 10.24
N PRO A 70 -13.94 -21.47 11.14
CA PRO A 70 -15.18 -21.19 11.85
C PRO A 70 -15.14 -19.84 12.59
N GLY A 71 -15.92 -18.87 12.12
CA GLY A 71 -16.04 -17.53 12.70
C GLY A 71 -14.85 -16.61 12.45
N GLN A 72 -13.94 -16.97 11.52
CA GLN A 72 -12.80 -16.14 11.12
C GLN A 72 -12.99 -15.66 9.69
N THR A 73 -13.18 -14.37 9.53
CA THR A 73 -13.27 -13.71 8.22
C THR A 73 -12.01 -12.89 7.97
N GLY A 74 -11.35 -13.17 6.85
CA GLY A 74 -10.33 -12.30 6.29
C GLY A 74 -10.80 -11.68 4.99
N PHE A 75 -10.03 -10.77 4.44
CA PHE A 75 -10.41 -10.01 3.23
C PHE A 75 -9.32 -10.11 2.17
N GLY A 76 -9.71 -9.90 0.92
CA GLY A 76 -8.80 -9.90 -0.22
C GLY A 76 -9.20 -8.92 -1.30
N TRP A 77 -8.21 -8.41 -2.01
CA TRP A 77 -8.39 -7.48 -3.13
C TRP A 77 -8.82 -8.20 -4.40
N MET A 78 -8.49 -9.47 -4.49
CA MET A 78 -8.88 -10.38 -5.58
C MET A 78 -8.88 -11.81 -5.06
N THR A 79 -9.66 -12.67 -5.70
CA THR A 79 -9.62 -14.12 -5.43
C THR A 79 -8.27 -14.68 -5.87
N PRO A 80 -7.54 -15.39 -4.98
CA PRO A 80 -6.20 -15.89 -5.30
C PRO A 80 -6.22 -17.04 -6.34
N ARG A 81 -5.08 -17.26 -7.00
CA ARG A 81 -4.80 -18.42 -7.88
C ARG A 81 -5.74 -18.58 -9.09
N GLY A 82 -6.16 -17.45 -9.67
CA GLY A 82 -6.98 -17.49 -10.89
C GLY A 82 -8.44 -17.92 -10.67
N GLY A 83 -8.89 -17.96 -9.41
CA GLY A 83 -10.30 -18.21 -9.08
C GLY A 83 -11.20 -17.00 -9.29
N GLY A 84 -10.62 -15.79 -9.41
CA GLY A 84 -11.34 -14.55 -9.63
C GLY A 84 -11.58 -14.22 -11.09
N THR A 85 -12.41 -13.22 -11.33
CA THR A 85 -12.69 -12.70 -12.69
C THR A 85 -11.97 -11.37 -12.92
N PRO A 86 -11.73 -10.96 -14.18
CA PRO A 86 -11.23 -9.63 -14.49
C PRO A 86 -12.13 -8.51 -13.91
N ASP A 87 -13.44 -8.69 -13.89
CA ASP A 87 -14.40 -7.74 -13.34
C ASP A 87 -14.24 -7.57 -11.82
N GLU A 88 -13.89 -8.63 -11.09
CA GLU A 88 -13.62 -8.60 -9.65
C GLU A 88 -12.41 -7.71 -9.35
N THR A 89 -11.32 -7.91 -10.09
CA THR A 89 -10.12 -7.08 -9.94
C THR A 89 -10.38 -5.63 -10.33
N ALA A 90 -11.09 -5.39 -11.44
CA ALA A 90 -11.45 -4.05 -11.90
C ALA A 90 -12.35 -3.32 -10.87
N ASN A 91 -13.30 -4.04 -10.24
CA ASN A 91 -14.12 -3.49 -9.18
C ASN A 91 -13.28 -3.11 -7.95
N SER A 92 -12.34 -3.94 -7.53
CA SER A 92 -11.43 -3.63 -6.43
C SER A 92 -10.56 -2.41 -6.72
N VAL A 93 -10.02 -2.31 -7.94
CA VAL A 93 -9.25 -1.13 -8.38
C VAL A 93 -10.10 0.15 -8.34
N LYS A 94 -11.35 0.05 -8.79
CA LYS A 94 -12.29 1.17 -8.73
C LYS A 94 -12.56 1.60 -7.28
N LEU A 95 -12.90 0.65 -6.40
CA LEU A 95 -13.18 0.93 -4.98
C LEU A 95 -11.98 1.54 -4.26
N VAL A 96 -10.77 1.07 -4.55
CA VAL A 96 -9.53 1.66 -4.02
C VAL A 96 -9.32 3.07 -4.56
N GLY A 97 -9.63 3.32 -5.85
CA GLY A 97 -9.57 4.66 -6.43
C GLY A 97 -10.56 5.62 -5.79
N ASP A 98 -11.81 5.20 -5.63
CA ASP A 98 -12.86 5.98 -4.95
C ASP A 98 -12.49 6.25 -3.48
N PHE A 99 -11.89 5.27 -2.80
CA PHE A 99 -11.36 5.44 -1.45
C PHE A 99 -10.24 6.49 -1.40
N PHE A 100 -9.30 6.48 -2.35
CA PHE A 100 -8.26 7.51 -2.38
C PHE A 100 -8.87 8.91 -2.50
N ASP A 101 -9.83 9.10 -3.39
CA ASP A 101 -10.47 10.41 -3.57
C ASP A 101 -11.19 10.85 -2.28
N SER A 102 -11.93 9.95 -1.64
CA SER A 102 -12.63 10.23 -0.38
C SER A 102 -11.67 10.58 0.76
N ILE A 103 -10.61 9.80 0.97
CA ILE A 103 -9.68 10.01 2.10
C ILE A 103 -8.79 11.25 1.91
N PHE A 104 -8.45 11.59 0.66
CA PHE A 104 -7.74 12.84 0.36
C PHE A 104 -8.60 14.07 0.67
N GLU A 105 -9.91 14.00 0.39
CA GLU A 105 -10.86 15.06 0.73
C GLU A 105 -11.05 15.15 2.26
N GLU A 106 -11.27 14.01 2.94
CA GLU A 106 -11.50 13.94 4.38
C GLU A 106 -10.38 14.58 5.19
N PHE A 107 -9.12 14.30 4.82
CA PHE A 107 -7.94 14.83 5.52
C PHE A 107 -7.33 16.07 4.86
N ASN A 108 -7.99 16.65 3.85
CA ASN A 108 -7.50 17.81 3.09
C ASN A 108 -6.03 17.63 2.63
N VAL A 109 -5.72 16.45 2.06
CA VAL A 109 -4.37 16.08 1.64
C VAL A 109 -4.06 16.69 0.29
N ALA A 110 -2.99 17.47 0.21
CA ALA A 110 -2.52 18.02 -1.06
C ALA A 110 -1.98 16.93 -1.99
N PRO A 111 -2.10 17.05 -3.33
CA PRO A 111 -1.43 16.17 -4.27
C PRO A 111 0.08 16.06 -3.96
N GLY A 112 0.62 14.86 -4.01
CA GLY A 112 2.02 14.61 -3.67
C GLY A 112 2.34 14.59 -2.16
N ASN A 113 1.35 14.78 -1.28
CA ASN A 113 1.53 14.71 0.18
C ASN A 113 0.96 13.41 0.78
N ALA A 114 1.01 12.33 0.02
CA ALA A 114 0.63 11.00 0.49
C ALA A 114 1.63 9.93 0.04
N LEU A 115 1.64 8.80 0.74
CA LEU A 115 2.39 7.59 0.42
C LEU A 115 1.42 6.41 0.35
N LEU A 116 1.62 5.54 -0.63
CA LEU A 116 0.86 4.30 -0.74
C LEU A 116 1.78 3.11 -0.44
N LEU A 117 1.42 2.35 0.58
CA LEU A 117 2.14 1.17 1.03
C LEU A 117 1.23 -0.05 0.93
N GLY A 118 1.76 -1.18 0.47
CA GLY A 118 1.03 -2.43 0.50
C GLY A 118 1.91 -3.64 0.76
N PHE A 119 1.32 -4.62 1.43
CA PHE A 119 1.94 -5.90 1.71
C PHE A 119 1.28 -7.01 0.89
N SER A 120 2.08 -7.90 0.31
CA SER A 120 1.62 -9.08 -0.41
C SER A 120 0.61 -8.71 -1.52
N GLN A 121 -0.65 -9.18 -1.45
CA GLN A 121 -1.69 -8.82 -2.39
C GLN A 121 -1.96 -7.29 -2.40
N GLY A 122 -1.90 -6.63 -1.24
CA GLY A 122 -1.98 -5.17 -1.12
C GLY A 122 -0.82 -4.45 -1.81
N GLY A 123 0.39 -5.04 -1.81
CA GLY A 123 1.52 -4.52 -2.57
C GLY A 123 1.31 -4.63 -4.10
N GLY A 124 0.66 -5.69 -4.57
CA GLY A 124 0.20 -5.79 -5.95
C GLY A 124 -0.80 -4.67 -6.31
N MET A 125 -1.72 -4.35 -5.37
CA MET A 125 -2.64 -3.21 -5.53
C MET A 125 -1.90 -1.87 -5.49
N THR A 126 -0.81 -1.76 -4.73
CA THR A 126 0.04 -0.56 -4.73
C THR A 126 0.61 -0.27 -6.12
N TYR A 127 1.13 -1.27 -6.82
CA TYR A 127 1.55 -1.11 -8.21
C TYR A 127 0.37 -0.73 -9.12
N ARG A 128 -0.73 -1.47 -9.03
CA ARG A 128 -1.90 -1.33 -9.90
C ARG A 128 -2.58 0.03 -9.77
N CYS A 129 -2.73 0.52 -8.53
CA CYS A 129 -3.45 1.75 -8.24
C CYS A 129 -2.54 2.98 -8.10
N GLY A 130 -1.27 2.79 -7.74
CA GLY A 130 -0.35 3.88 -7.44
C GLY A 130 0.45 4.37 -8.64
N LEU A 131 0.95 3.46 -9.51
CA LEU A 131 1.80 3.85 -10.65
C LEU A 131 1.12 4.82 -11.62
N SER A 132 -0.19 4.67 -11.83
CA SER A 132 -0.97 5.56 -12.70
C SER A 132 -1.36 6.90 -12.04
N ARG A 133 -1.06 7.07 -10.74
CA ARG A 133 -1.44 8.25 -9.92
C ARG A 133 -0.22 8.90 -9.26
N ALA A 134 0.85 9.06 -10.04
CA ALA A 134 2.10 9.66 -9.55
C ALA A 134 1.93 11.12 -9.06
N ASP A 135 0.89 11.79 -9.49
CA ASP A 135 0.51 13.11 -9.01
C ASP A 135 -0.05 13.10 -7.58
N LYS A 136 -0.69 12.01 -7.16
CA LYS A 136 -1.27 11.88 -5.81
C LYS A 136 -0.24 11.46 -4.77
N PHE A 137 0.66 10.54 -5.13
CA PHE A 137 1.56 9.87 -4.17
C PHE A 137 3.02 10.32 -4.34
N ALA A 138 3.61 10.82 -3.26
CA ALA A 138 5.05 11.12 -3.16
C ALA A 138 5.92 9.88 -3.40
N GLY A 139 5.43 8.71 -3.06
CA GLY A 139 6.12 7.44 -3.27
C GLY A 139 5.22 6.22 -3.08
N LEU A 140 5.72 5.08 -3.55
CA LEU A 140 5.08 3.77 -3.43
C LEU A 140 5.96 2.81 -2.64
N VAL A 141 5.35 1.96 -1.82
CA VAL A 141 6.02 0.92 -1.05
C VAL A 141 5.36 -0.43 -1.32
N ALA A 142 6.10 -1.36 -1.90
CA ALA A 142 5.64 -2.71 -2.20
C ALA A 142 6.45 -3.72 -1.39
N LEU A 143 5.80 -4.35 -0.41
CA LEU A 143 6.42 -5.30 0.51
C LEU A 143 5.96 -6.72 0.19
N SER A 144 6.89 -7.63 -0.11
CA SER A 144 6.63 -9.05 -0.45
C SER A 144 5.50 -9.20 -1.49
N ALA A 145 5.58 -8.42 -2.58
CA ALA A 145 4.48 -8.19 -3.50
C ALA A 145 4.67 -8.82 -4.87
N THR A 146 3.59 -9.29 -5.45
CA THR A 146 3.55 -9.74 -6.84
C THR A 146 3.24 -8.57 -7.77
N LEU A 147 4.05 -8.40 -8.81
CA LEU A 147 3.73 -7.45 -9.88
C LEU A 147 2.48 -7.93 -10.65
N PRO A 148 1.48 -7.08 -10.87
CA PRO A 148 0.37 -7.38 -11.78
C PRO A 148 0.81 -7.57 -13.23
N GLU A 149 -0.13 -7.94 -14.11
CA GLU A 149 0.16 -8.12 -15.53
C GLU A 149 0.83 -6.88 -16.12
N GLN A 150 2.01 -7.07 -16.70
CA GLN A 150 2.90 -5.98 -17.13
C GLN A 150 2.28 -5.13 -18.25
N GLU A 151 1.53 -5.75 -19.15
CA GLU A 151 0.85 -5.04 -20.24
C GLU A 151 -0.21 -4.07 -19.72
N GLU A 152 -0.98 -4.50 -18.70
CA GLU A 152 -1.98 -3.67 -18.04
C GLU A 152 -1.32 -2.46 -17.34
N LEU A 153 -0.25 -2.70 -16.59
CA LEU A 153 0.47 -1.63 -15.91
C LEU A 153 1.08 -0.65 -16.90
N ALA A 154 1.74 -1.16 -17.96
CA ALA A 154 2.43 -0.33 -18.94
C ALA A 154 1.49 0.67 -19.64
N ALA A 155 0.24 0.25 -19.89
CA ALA A 155 -0.77 1.10 -20.54
C ALA A 155 -1.18 2.32 -19.68
N GLY A 156 -1.07 2.22 -18.36
CA GLY A 156 -1.46 3.27 -17.40
C GLY A 156 -0.32 4.14 -16.89
N LEU A 157 0.92 3.88 -17.29
CA LEU A 157 2.07 4.61 -16.74
C LEU A 157 2.08 6.09 -17.17
N PRO A 158 2.38 7.04 -16.25
CA PRO A 158 2.49 8.46 -16.55
C PRO A 158 3.71 8.72 -17.48
N LYS A 159 3.82 9.91 -18.06
CA LYS A 159 4.97 10.28 -18.90
C LYS A 159 6.26 10.42 -18.09
N GLU A 160 6.17 11.02 -16.90
CA GLU A 160 7.29 11.19 -15.99
C GLU A 160 7.44 9.96 -15.09
N ARG A 161 8.66 9.48 -14.93
CA ARG A 161 9.02 8.25 -14.22
C ARG A 161 9.90 8.55 -12.99
N THR A 162 9.60 9.64 -12.30
CA THR A 162 10.40 10.14 -11.16
C THR A 162 9.88 9.70 -9.80
N GLN A 163 8.69 9.06 -9.76
CA GLN A 163 8.09 8.64 -8.50
C GLN A 163 8.99 7.63 -7.78
N PRO A 164 9.40 7.90 -6.52
CA PRO A 164 10.16 6.97 -5.70
C PRO A 164 9.36 5.68 -5.43
N ILE A 165 10.03 4.52 -5.54
CA ILE A 165 9.41 3.22 -5.28
C ILE A 165 10.34 2.40 -4.39
N PHE A 166 9.85 1.96 -3.24
CA PHE A 166 10.56 1.05 -2.34
C PHE A 166 10.02 -0.37 -2.52
N ILE A 167 10.92 -1.33 -2.74
CA ILE A 167 10.57 -2.74 -2.86
C ILE A 167 11.36 -3.53 -1.83
N ALA A 168 10.65 -4.28 -0.98
CA ALA A 168 11.26 -5.22 -0.04
C ALA A 168 10.77 -6.64 -0.30
N GLN A 169 11.69 -7.60 -0.29
CA GLN A 169 11.38 -9.01 -0.50
C GLN A 169 12.21 -9.91 0.42
N GLY A 170 11.56 -10.95 0.95
CA GLY A 170 12.22 -12.00 1.72
C GLY A 170 12.89 -13.05 0.81
N ARG A 171 14.15 -13.42 1.10
CA ARG A 171 14.87 -14.48 0.38
C ARG A 171 14.26 -15.86 0.60
N HIS A 172 13.59 -16.06 1.75
CA HIS A 172 12.96 -17.32 2.15
C HIS A 172 11.43 -17.27 2.04
N ASP A 173 10.89 -16.27 1.34
CA ASP A 173 9.46 -16.13 1.12
C ASP A 173 8.94 -17.26 0.21
N GLN A 174 8.07 -18.10 0.77
CA GLN A 174 7.46 -19.22 0.06
C GLN A 174 6.13 -18.88 -0.61
N MET A 175 5.60 -17.69 -0.36
CA MET A 175 4.34 -17.20 -0.94
C MET A 175 4.60 -16.38 -2.20
N VAL A 176 5.57 -15.47 -2.13
CA VAL A 176 6.04 -14.62 -3.23
C VAL A 176 7.54 -14.84 -3.39
N SER A 177 7.96 -15.42 -4.51
CA SER A 177 9.36 -15.75 -4.72
C SER A 177 10.22 -14.51 -4.96
N GLU A 178 11.52 -14.62 -4.66
CA GLU A 178 12.51 -13.58 -4.96
C GLU A 178 12.52 -13.23 -6.46
N ASP A 179 12.34 -14.21 -7.35
CA ASP A 179 12.25 -13.99 -8.81
C ASP A 179 11.08 -13.08 -9.19
N THR A 180 9.98 -13.16 -8.47
CA THR A 180 8.82 -12.28 -8.68
C THR A 180 9.16 -10.82 -8.36
N ALA A 181 9.89 -10.58 -7.28
CA ALA A 181 10.34 -9.24 -6.91
C ALA A 181 11.40 -8.71 -7.90
N HIS A 182 12.31 -9.57 -8.37
CA HIS A 182 13.25 -9.21 -9.43
C HIS A 182 12.53 -8.85 -10.74
N SER A 183 11.47 -9.57 -11.10
CA SER A 183 10.65 -9.26 -12.28
C SER A 183 9.98 -7.89 -12.15
N ALA A 184 9.51 -7.53 -10.95
CA ALA A 184 8.97 -6.19 -10.68
C ALA A 184 10.04 -5.10 -10.86
N LYS A 185 11.23 -5.31 -10.29
CA LYS A 185 12.38 -4.40 -10.48
C LYS A 185 12.71 -4.20 -11.95
N VAL A 186 12.88 -5.29 -12.69
CA VAL A 186 13.22 -5.25 -14.14
C VAL A 186 12.15 -4.52 -14.94
N PHE A 187 10.87 -4.79 -14.68
CA PHE A 187 9.76 -4.09 -15.33
C PHE A 187 9.83 -2.59 -15.09
N LEU A 188 10.00 -2.17 -13.84
CA LEU A 188 10.06 -0.76 -13.47
C LEU A 188 11.28 -0.06 -14.10
N GLU A 189 12.46 -0.66 -14.04
CA GLU A 189 13.68 -0.12 -14.67
C GLU A 189 13.54 -0.01 -16.19
N SER A 190 12.96 -1.02 -16.85
CA SER A 190 12.71 -1.00 -18.30
C SER A 190 11.71 0.08 -18.72
N ASN A 191 10.87 0.54 -17.79
CA ASN A 191 9.93 1.63 -17.99
C ASN A 191 10.43 2.99 -17.45
N GLY A 192 11.71 3.10 -17.08
CA GLY A 192 12.38 4.36 -16.73
C GLY A 192 12.28 4.77 -15.26
N TYR A 193 11.81 3.90 -14.38
CA TYR A 193 11.87 4.10 -12.93
C TYR A 193 13.22 3.65 -12.36
N SER A 194 13.53 4.12 -11.15
CA SER A 194 14.71 3.68 -10.38
C SER A 194 14.26 3.21 -8.99
N PRO A 195 13.71 1.99 -8.87
CA PRO A 195 13.23 1.49 -7.59
C PRO A 195 14.38 1.24 -6.61
N ASP A 196 14.13 1.58 -5.34
CA ASP A 196 14.98 1.21 -4.21
C ASP A 196 14.64 -0.23 -3.81
N PHE A 197 15.48 -1.19 -4.19
CA PHE A 197 15.18 -2.62 -4.13
C PHE A 197 16.04 -3.31 -3.06
N HIS A 198 15.38 -3.95 -2.11
CA HIS A 198 15.99 -4.61 -0.96
C HIS A 198 15.59 -6.07 -0.83
N LEU A 199 16.56 -6.92 -0.54
CA LEU A 199 16.37 -8.33 -0.21
C LEU A 199 16.81 -8.59 1.23
N TYR A 200 15.93 -9.20 2.01
CA TYR A 200 16.14 -9.48 3.43
C TYR A 200 16.17 -10.98 3.72
N ASP A 201 16.85 -11.35 4.79
CA ASP A 201 16.90 -12.74 5.29
C ASP A 201 15.65 -13.05 6.14
N MET A 202 14.49 -13.08 5.46
CA MET A 202 13.17 -13.28 6.08
C MET A 202 12.25 -14.09 5.17
N GLY A 203 11.13 -14.57 5.74
CA GLY A 203 10.01 -15.20 5.02
C GLY A 203 9.02 -14.20 4.46
N HIS A 204 7.72 -14.59 4.42
CA HIS A 204 6.61 -13.74 3.98
C HIS A 204 6.11 -12.87 5.13
N GLU A 205 6.84 -11.82 5.46
CA GLU A 205 6.61 -10.95 6.61
C GLU A 205 7.20 -9.55 6.41
N ILE A 206 6.91 -8.64 7.33
CA ILE A 206 7.57 -7.33 7.45
C ILE A 206 8.47 -7.38 8.68
N SER A 207 9.75 -7.64 8.47
CA SER A 207 10.71 -7.77 9.56
C SER A 207 11.17 -6.40 10.12
N ASN A 208 11.79 -6.42 11.30
CA ASN A 208 12.42 -5.21 11.86
C ASN A 208 13.53 -4.64 10.96
N GLU A 209 14.15 -5.46 10.12
CA GLU A 209 15.18 -5.01 9.18
C GLU A 209 14.55 -4.21 8.04
N VAL A 210 13.40 -4.65 7.53
CA VAL A 210 12.61 -3.88 6.57
C VAL A 210 12.23 -2.52 7.16
N LEU A 211 11.71 -2.48 8.39
CA LEU A 211 11.30 -1.23 9.04
C LEU A 211 12.47 -0.26 9.27
N ARG A 212 13.68 -0.80 9.57
CA ARG A 212 14.88 0.01 9.75
C ARG A 212 15.27 0.80 8.49
N ASP A 213 15.05 0.21 7.31
CA ASP A 213 15.35 0.86 6.04
C ASP A 213 14.15 1.68 5.52
N LEU A 214 12.94 1.19 5.73
CA LEU A 214 11.70 1.82 5.28
C LEU A 214 11.42 3.15 5.99
N ILE A 215 11.56 3.21 7.32
CA ILE A 215 11.22 4.42 8.10
C ILE A 215 12.00 5.65 7.65
N PRO A 216 13.35 5.63 7.53
CA PRO A 216 14.10 6.76 7.02
C PRO A 216 13.81 7.06 5.54
N TRP A 217 13.48 6.04 4.74
CA TRP A 217 13.06 6.23 3.36
C TRP A 217 11.72 6.98 3.28
N VAL A 218 10.74 6.60 4.10
CA VAL A 218 9.45 7.29 4.20
C VAL A 218 9.65 8.76 4.59
N ALA A 219 10.42 9.03 5.64
CA ALA A 219 10.70 10.39 6.10
C ALA A 219 11.41 11.27 5.05
N LYS A 220 12.21 10.66 4.15
CA LYS A 220 12.86 11.34 3.03
C LYS A 220 11.89 11.66 1.89
N VAL A 221 11.01 10.72 1.55
CA VAL A 221 10.10 10.81 0.39
C VAL A 221 8.85 11.60 0.73
N LEU A 222 8.35 11.45 1.93
CA LEU A 222 7.18 12.14 2.48
C LEU A 222 7.59 12.83 3.79
N PRO A 223 8.34 13.94 3.75
CA PRO A 223 8.79 14.60 4.96
C PRO A 223 7.60 15.09 5.79
N PRO A 224 7.68 15.02 7.14
CA PRO A 224 6.71 15.65 8.00
C PRO A 224 6.57 17.14 7.69
N ASN A 225 5.37 17.67 7.90
CA ASN A 225 5.16 19.12 7.80
C ASN A 225 5.96 19.84 8.88
N ALA A 226 6.58 20.97 8.51
CA ALA A 226 7.40 21.79 9.41
C ALA A 226 6.54 22.53 10.44
#